data_b6ad9a9f62c3c77544edc662086f948a
#
_entry.id   b6ad9a9f62c3c77544edc662086f948a
#
_cell.length_a   1.000
_cell.length_b   1.000
_cell.length_c   1.000
_cell.angle_alpha   90.00
_cell.angle_beta   90.00
_cell.angle_gamma   90.00
#
_symmetry.space_group_name_H-M   'P 1'
#
loop_
_entity.id
_entity.type
_entity.pdbx_description
1 polymer ?
#
loop_
_entity_poly.entity_id
_entity_poly.type
_entity_poly.pdbx_seq_one_letter_code
_entity_poly.pdbx_strand_id
1 'polypeptide(L)'
;MTVPPRRSAKSIASADLPLHVGPATISAVGKAVGTLADAPVPCHAPAMEHILTLIAPQGTGTLTPALIARVREAVQGGPAAVLSEGEAADIPCPAVPDPDAIHAALDAAPVDAVLTPAANRRKRLLVADMDSTIVTTETLDELAAYAGLGEEVAAITRRSMNGEIDFPGALRHRVGLLRGLPLAALEQTWAATHLMPGARELVATMRAHGATTALVSGGFTYFTGRVAALLGFHHHRANTLLDDGAALLGTVGEPILDRDAKLAALHELAAAGGLTPSDALAVGDGANDLAMIRAAGLGVAYHAKPIVAAEASVRIEHAGLRALLFMQGYPASSFVGT
;
A
#
# COMPACT_ATOMS: atom_id res chain seq x y z
N MET A 1 20.94 -32.88 43.63
CA MET A 1 22.36 -32.81 43.31
C MET A 1 22.50 -31.87 42.13
N THR A 2 22.88 -30.81 42.28
CA THR A 2 23.81 -29.77 42.65
C THR A 2 23.64 -28.61 41.69
N VAL A 3 23.15 -27.52 42.21
CA VAL A 3 23.19 -26.16 41.59
C VAL A 3 24.57 -25.58 41.91
N PRO A 4 25.22 -24.83 41.01
CA PRO A 4 26.23 -23.88 41.34
C PRO A 4 25.81 -22.43 41.01
N PRO A 5 26.50 -21.41 41.53
CA PRO A 5 25.87 -20.23 42.12
C PRO A 5 25.98 -18.95 41.23
N ARG A 6 25.16 -17.97 41.62
CA ARG A 6 25.21 -16.56 41.21
C ARG A 6 26.56 -15.90 41.48
N ARG A 7 27.01 -15.08 40.54
CA ARG A 7 28.02 -14.04 40.80
C ARG A 7 27.44 -12.65 40.59
N SER A 8 27.75 -11.85 41.61
CA SER A 8 27.29 -10.52 41.94
C SER A 8 27.81 -9.42 41.01
N ALA A 9 27.08 -8.31 41.04
CA ALA A 9 27.38 -7.00 40.50
C ALA A 9 28.70 -6.42 41.01
N LYS A 10 29.36 -5.62 40.17
CA LYS A 10 30.27 -4.57 40.56
C LYS A 10 29.91 -3.26 39.87
N SER A 11 29.51 -2.34 40.73
CA SER A 11 29.44 -0.90 40.54
C SER A 11 30.85 -0.34 40.34
N ILE A 12 31.03 0.60 39.40
CA ILE A 12 32.15 1.55 39.42
C ILE A 12 31.62 2.94 39.07
N ALA A 13 31.81 3.77 40.00
CA ALA A 13 31.73 5.16 40.31
C ALA A 13 31.97 6.19 39.18
N SER A 14 31.28 7.30 39.39
CA SER A 14 31.42 8.63 38.81
C SER A 14 32.81 9.23 38.98
N ALA A 15 33.24 10.07 38.07
CA ALA A 15 34.28 11.07 38.27
C ALA A 15 33.82 12.42 37.70
N ASP A 16 33.87 13.41 38.59
CA ASP A 16 33.48 14.80 38.43
C ASP A 16 34.50 15.63 37.63
N LEU A 17 33.96 16.74 37.18
CA LEU A 17 34.49 17.96 36.55
C LEU A 17 35.83 18.53 37.11
N PRO A 18 36.43 19.56 36.39
CA PRO A 18 36.03 20.93 36.71
C PRO A 18 35.92 21.92 35.53
N LEU A 19 35.02 22.88 35.73
CA LEU A 19 34.84 24.15 35.04
C LEU A 19 36.09 25.06 35.22
N HIS A 20 36.52 25.73 34.15
CA HIS A 20 37.31 26.94 34.23
C HIS A 20 36.70 28.08 33.43
N VAL A 21 36.25 29.08 34.17
CA VAL A 21 35.80 30.39 33.69
C VAL A 21 36.98 31.34 33.77
N GLY A 22 37.24 32.10 32.74
CA GLY A 22 38.20 33.21 32.75
C GLY A 22 37.63 34.40 31.94
N PRO A 23 37.90 35.65 32.28
CA PRO A 23 37.00 36.77 32.05
C PRO A 23 37.25 37.53 30.75
N ALA A 24 36.18 38.25 30.39
CA ALA A 24 36.02 39.15 29.26
C ALA A 24 37.00 40.35 29.29
N THR A 25 37.43 40.77 28.10
CA THR A 25 37.98 42.12 27.91
C THR A 25 37.17 42.83 26.83
N ILE A 26 36.54 43.91 27.26
CA ILE A 26 35.82 44.88 26.42
C ILE A 26 36.84 45.84 25.79
N SER A 27 36.81 46.02 24.51
CA SER A 27 37.43 47.18 23.86
C SER A 27 36.49 47.76 22.84
N ALA A 28 36.02 48.96 23.12
CA ALA A 28 35.19 49.75 22.23
C ALA A 28 36.12 50.69 21.42
N VAL A 29 35.91 50.75 20.09
CA VAL A 29 36.23 51.96 19.31
C VAL A 29 35.49 51.87 17.93
N GLY A 30 34.79 52.95 17.55
CA GLY A 30 34.66 53.39 16.17
C GLY A 30 33.27 53.30 15.55
N LYS A 31 32.55 54.39 15.58
CA LYS A 31 31.42 54.72 14.72
C LYS A 31 31.82 54.69 13.24
N ALA A 32 31.14 53.89 12.41
CA ALA A 32 30.97 54.15 11.01
C ALA A 32 29.48 53.99 10.71
N VAL A 33 28.80 55.09 10.40
CA VAL A 33 27.45 55.16 9.86
C VAL A 33 27.57 54.81 8.39
N GLY A 34 27.33 53.54 8.06
CA GLY A 34 27.12 53.09 6.67
C GLY A 34 25.66 52.74 6.51
N THR A 35 24.96 53.44 5.67
CA THR A 35 23.62 53.08 5.17
C THR A 35 23.67 51.68 4.58
N LEU A 36 23.11 50.72 5.30
CA LEU A 36 22.82 49.38 4.73
C LEU A 36 21.71 49.60 3.73
N ALA A 37 22.10 49.56 2.44
CA ALA A 37 21.13 49.33 1.37
C ALA A 37 20.38 48.02 1.68
N ASP A 38 19.04 48.08 1.61
CA ASP A 38 18.14 46.94 1.67
C ASP A 38 18.60 45.89 0.67
N ALA A 39 19.29 44.88 1.15
CA ALA A 39 19.50 43.64 0.38
C ALA A 39 18.10 43.03 0.19
N PRO A 40 17.68 42.70 -1.04
CA PRO A 40 16.41 42.04 -1.24
C PRO A 40 16.41 40.74 -0.43
N VAL A 41 15.45 40.62 0.48
CA VAL A 41 15.16 39.34 1.18
C VAL A 41 14.93 38.30 0.07
N PRO A 42 15.72 37.20 0.03
CA PRO A 42 15.49 36.20 -0.98
C PRO A 42 14.04 35.71 -0.81
N CYS A 43 13.24 35.96 -1.84
CA CYS A 43 11.88 35.42 -1.94
C CYS A 43 12.04 33.90 -1.99
N HIS A 44 12.01 33.23 -0.85
CA HIS A 44 11.97 31.78 -0.78
C HIS A 44 10.62 31.40 -1.41
N ALA A 45 10.67 30.79 -2.60
CA ALA A 45 9.49 30.12 -3.14
C ALA A 45 8.96 29.18 -2.05
N PRO A 46 7.64 29.16 -1.79
CA PRO A 46 7.08 28.26 -0.78
C PRO A 46 7.55 26.83 -1.05
N ALA A 47 7.99 26.15 0.01
CA ALA A 47 8.38 24.76 -0.11
C ALA A 47 7.17 23.95 -0.59
N MET A 48 7.33 23.17 -1.65
CA MET A 48 6.29 22.29 -2.17
C MET A 48 6.23 21.04 -1.29
N GLU A 49 5.34 21.06 -0.30
CA GLU A 49 5.25 20.02 0.73
C GLU A 49 4.44 18.81 0.28
N HIS A 50 3.58 19.00 -0.72
CA HIS A 50 2.67 17.96 -1.22
C HIS A 50 2.78 17.80 -2.74
N ILE A 51 2.45 16.61 -3.21
CA ILE A 51 2.31 16.32 -4.63
C ILE A 51 0.90 15.78 -4.88
N LEU A 52 0.18 16.45 -5.76
CA LEU A 52 -1.06 15.95 -6.32
C LEU A 52 -0.74 15.16 -7.59
N THR A 53 -0.93 13.84 -7.54
CA THR A 53 -0.76 12.97 -8.71
C THR A 53 -2.11 12.73 -9.37
N LEU A 54 -2.23 13.10 -10.63
CA LEU A 54 -3.40 12.82 -11.48
C LEU A 54 -3.12 11.55 -12.28
N ILE A 55 -4.08 10.61 -12.30
CA ILE A 55 -3.88 9.29 -12.93
C ILE A 55 -5.15 8.91 -13.69
N ALA A 56 -5.04 8.69 -14.99
CA ALA A 56 -6.11 8.18 -15.85
C ALA A 56 -5.91 6.68 -16.16
N PRO A 57 -6.95 5.97 -16.59
CA PRO A 57 -6.80 4.61 -17.10
C PRO A 57 -5.80 4.56 -18.26
N GLN A 58 -4.97 3.52 -18.26
CA GLN A 58 -3.93 3.32 -19.28
C GLN A 58 -4.53 3.27 -20.69
N GLY A 59 -3.91 3.96 -21.63
CA GLY A 59 -4.28 3.93 -23.05
C GLY A 59 -5.51 4.74 -23.44
N THR A 60 -6.19 5.41 -22.49
CA THR A 60 -7.37 6.24 -22.79
C THR A 60 -7.02 7.62 -23.30
N GLY A 61 -5.82 8.15 -22.98
CA GLY A 61 -5.44 9.52 -23.29
C GLY A 61 -6.28 10.59 -22.58
N THR A 62 -7.01 10.21 -21.54
CA THR A 62 -7.93 11.11 -20.81
C THR A 62 -7.21 12.27 -20.14
N LEU A 63 -5.98 12.02 -19.64
CA LEU A 63 -5.20 13.08 -18.97
C LEU A 63 -4.51 13.98 -20.00
N THR A 64 -5.29 14.88 -20.59
CA THR A 64 -4.80 15.87 -21.58
C THR A 64 -4.01 17.01 -20.92
N PRO A 65 -3.09 17.68 -21.67
CA PRO A 65 -2.40 18.88 -21.17
C PRO A 65 -3.36 19.98 -20.69
N ALA A 66 -4.52 20.13 -21.34
CA ALA A 66 -5.54 21.10 -20.95
C ALA A 66 -6.17 20.75 -19.59
N LEU A 67 -6.46 19.47 -19.33
CA LEU A 67 -6.98 19.00 -18.06
C LEU A 67 -5.95 19.20 -16.93
N ILE A 68 -4.70 18.84 -17.17
CA ILE A 68 -3.60 19.06 -16.22
C ILE A 68 -3.47 20.55 -15.88
N ALA A 69 -3.51 21.45 -16.88
CA ALA A 69 -3.40 22.89 -16.68
C ALA A 69 -4.57 23.42 -15.85
N ARG A 70 -5.79 22.98 -16.13
CA ARG A 70 -7.01 23.36 -15.39
C ARG A 70 -6.94 22.95 -13.92
N VAL A 71 -6.55 21.70 -13.63
CA VAL A 71 -6.41 21.23 -12.24
C VAL A 71 -5.27 21.98 -11.54
N ARG A 72 -4.12 22.17 -12.20
CA ARG A 72 -3.00 22.93 -11.65
C ARG A 72 -3.41 24.35 -11.24
N GLU A 73 -4.17 25.05 -12.08
CA GLU A 73 -4.67 26.39 -11.77
C GLU A 73 -5.63 26.38 -10.57
N ALA A 74 -6.56 25.43 -10.53
CA ALA A 74 -7.52 25.29 -9.44
C ALA A 74 -6.85 25.04 -8.07
N VAL A 75 -5.74 24.28 -8.04
CA VAL A 75 -4.99 24.00 -6.80
C VAL A 75 -3.84 24.96 -6.54
N GLN A 76 -3.65 25.99 -7.38
CA GLN A 76 -2.52 26.92 -7.32
C GLN A 76 -1.16 26.19 -7.28
N GLY A 77 -1.07 25.08 -8.04
CA GLY A 77 0.08 24.20 -8.06
C GLY A 77 1.24 24.76 -8.88
N GLY A 78 2.43 24.24 -8.58
CA GLY A 78 3.64 24.50 -9.34
C GLY A 78 3.63 23.87 -10.74
N PRO A 79 4.74 23.94 -11.48
CA PRO A 79 4.87 23.31 -12.80
C PRO A 79 4.58 21.82 -12.73
N ALA A 80 3.68 21.32 -13.57
CA ALA A 80 3.35 19.91 -13.64
C ALA A 80 4.49 19.11 -14.30
N ALA A 81 4.76 17.92 -13.77
CA ALA A 81 5.69 16.94 -14.33
C ALA A 81 4.89 15.76 -14.91
N VAL A 82 4.97 15.53 -16.21
CA VAL A 82 4.31 14.38 -16.86
C VAL A 82 5.12 13.11 -16.53
N LEU A 83 4.45 12.13 -15.89
CA LEU A 83 5.03 10.83 -15.57
C LEU A 83 4.77 9.80 -16.66
N SER A 84 3.63 9.92 -17.33
CA SER A 84 3.24 9.13 -18.50
C SER A 84 2.28 9.97 -19.35
N GLU A 85 2.56 10.11 -20.64
CA GLU A 85 1.73 10.92 -21.53
C GLU A 85 0.32 10.36 -21.64
N GLY A 86 -0.70 11.23 -21.39
CA GLY A 86 -2.11 10.86 -21.39
C GLY A 86 -2.58 9.99 -20.22
N GLU A 87 -1.67 9.56 -19.32
CA GLU A 87 -1.96 8.64 -18.22
C GLU A 87 -1.67 9.24 -16.83
N ALA A 88 -0.49 9.87 -16.61
CA ALA A 88 -0.17 10.36 -15.27
C ALA A 88 0.68 11.63 -15.26
N ALA A 89 0.39 12.53 -14.29
CA ALA A 89 1.16 13.75 -14.05
C ALA A 89 1.17 14.11 -12.57
N ASP A 90 2.31 14.64 -12.11
CA ASP A 90 2.49 15.23 -10.78
C ASP A 90 2.32 16.74 -10.83
N ILE A 91 1.60 17.29 -9.88
CA ILE A 91 1.44 18.74 -9.64
C ILE A 91 1.94 19.04 -8.22
N PRO A 92 3.10 19.70 -8.05
CA PRO A 92 3.57 20.12 -6.74
C PRO A 92 2.63 21.17 -6.13
N CYS A 93 2.24 20.98 -4.87
CA CYS A 93 1.34 21.87 -4.14
C CYS A 93 2.04 22.42 -2.89
N PRO A 94 1.99 23.77 -2.67
CA PRO A 94 2.60 24.39 -1.48
C PRO A 94 1.80 24.13 -0.21
N ALA A 95 0.52 23.80 -0.35
CA ALA A 95 -0.39 23.46 0.75
C ALA A 95 -1.33 22.33 0.31
N VAL A 96 -2.08 21.78 1.26
CA VAL A 96 -3.16 20.82 0.95
C VAL A 96 -4.25 21.53 0.16
N PRO A 97 -4.50 21.13 -1.11
CA PRO A 97 -5.54 21.77 -1.91
C PRO A 97 -6.94 21.39 -1.43
N ASP A 98 -7.91 22.24 -1.75
CA ASP A 98 -9.32 21.97 -1.51
C ASP A 98 -9.80 20.80 -2.40
N PRO A 99 -10.34 19.71 -1.83
CA PRO A 99 -10.88 18.60 -2.60
C PRO A 99 -12.01 18.98 -3.56
N ASP A 100 -12.86 19.95 -3.18
CA ASP A 100 -13.95 20.42 -4.04
C ASP A 100 -13.43 21.14 -5.27
N ALA A 101 -12.35 21.91 -5.13
CA ALA A 101 -11.68 22.56 -6.26
C ALA A 101 -11.08 21.54 -7.24
N ILE A 102 -10.49 20.46 -6.72
CA ILE A 102 -9.97 19.36 -7.54
C ILE A 102 -11.13 18.70 -8.30
N HIS A 103 -12.20 18.34 -7.59
CA HIS A 103 -13.36 17.67 -8.17
C HIS A 103 -14.01 18.51 -9.27
N ALA A 104 -14.24 19.79 -9.01
CA ALA A 104 -14.78 20.72 -10.00
C ALA A 104 -13.87 20.87 -11.23
N ALA A 105 -12.56 20.89 -11.02
CA ALA A 105 -11.60 21.00 -12.12
C ALA A 105 -11.49 19.71 -12.95
N LEU A 106 -11.71 18.55 -12.37
CA LEU A 106 -11.75 17.26 -13.10
C LEU A 106 -13.01 17.13 -13.97
N ASP A 107 -14.15 17.75 -13.58
CA ASP A 107 -15.38 17.80 -14.37
C ASP A 107 -15.84 16.39 -14.81
N ALA A 108 -15.98 15.50 -13.83
CA ALA A 108 -16.36 14.10 -14.02
C ALA A 108 -15.44 13.28 -14.96
N ALA A 109 -14.26 13.79 -15.31
CA ALA A 109 -13.27 12.98 -16.04
C ALA A 109 -12.87 11.76 -15.19
N PRO A 110 -12.75 10.56 -15.80
CA PRO A 110 -12.31 9.35 -15.09
C PRO A 110 -10.79 9.42 -14.77
N VAL A 111 -10.46 10.24 -13.78
CA VAL A 111 -9.09 10.50 -13.34
C VAL A 111 -9.04 10.41 -11.82
N ASP A 112 -8.19 9.55 -11.31
CA ASP A 112 -7.88 9.50 -9.88
C ASP A 112 -6.94 10.67 -9.52
N ALA A 113 -7.26 11.40 -8.46
CA ALA A 113 -6.47 12.50 -7.95
C ALA A 113 -5.97 12.16 -6.53
N VAL A 114 -4.67 11.95 -6.38
CA VAL A 114 -4.07 11.48 -5.13
C VAL A 114 -3.06 12.48 -4.60
N LEU A 115 -3.31 12.99 -3.39
CA LEU A 115 -2.39 13.87 -2.69
C LEU A 115 -1.46 13.05 -1.78
N THR A 116 -0.16 13.22 -1.95
CA THR A 116 0.87 12.59 -1.10
C THR A 116 1.85 13.64 -0.57
N PRO A 117 2.48 13.43 0.61
CA PRO A 117 3.62 14.24 1.01
C PRO A 117 4.74 14.14 -0.03
N ALA A 118 5.41 15.25 -0.32
CA ALA A 118 6.54 15.25 -1.26
C ALA A 118 7.72 14.40 -0.75
N ALA A 119 7.89 14.35 0.58
CA ALA A 119 8.90 13.53 1.23
C ALA A 119 8.45 12.06 1.36
N ASN A 120 9.40 11.14 1.30
CA ASN A 120 9.19 9.70 1.53
C ASN A 120 8.11 9.06 0.63
N ARG A 121 7.96 9.52 -0.62
CA ARG A 121 6.96 8.99 -1.57
C ARG A 121 7.25 7.54 -1.96
N ARG A 122 8.52 7.19 -2.21
CA ARG A 122 8.93 5.83 -2.60
C ARG A 122 8.93 4.91 -1.40
N LYS A 123 8.12 3.85 -1.47
CA LYS A 123 7.99 2.88 -0.40
C LYS A 123 8.96 1.71 -0.61
N ARG A 124 9.43 1.15 0.49
CA ARG A 124 10.43 0.09 0.53
C ARG A 124 9.84 -1.27 0.87
N LEU A 125 8.55 -1.31 1.19
CA LEU A 125 7.77 -2.52 1.44
C LEU A 125 6.43 -2.40 0.71
N LEU A 126 6.05 -3.44 -0.06
CA LEU A 126 4.70 -3.62 -0.61
C LEU A 126 4.02 -4.77 0.14
N VAL A 127 2.84 -4.51 0.70
CA VAL A 127 1.93 -5.54 1.21
C VAL A 127 0.63 -5.44 0.43
N ALA A 128 0.33 -6.47 -0.35
CA ALA A 128 -0.84 -6.50 -1.23
C ALA A 128 -1.78 -7.63 -0.86
N ASP A 129 -3.09 -7.38 -0.92
CA ASP A 129 -4.09 -8.43 -1.00
C ASP A 129 -4.04 -9.12 -2.36
N MET A 130 -4.62 -10.31 -2.49
CA MET A 130 -4.66 -11.08 -3.72
C MET A 130 -5.98 -10.92 -4.47
N ASP A 131 -7.05 -11.43 -3.89
CA ASP A 131 -8.38 -11.51 -4.53
C ASP A 131 -8.92 -10.11 -4.78
N SER A 132 -9.50 -9.85 -5.95
CA SER A 132 -10.01 -8.54 -6.39
C SER A 132 -8.98 -7.37 -6.32
N THR A 133 -7.71 -7.63 -5.98
CA THR A 133 -6.63 -6.65 -5.88
C THR A 133 -5.47 -6.95 -6.84
N ILE A 134 -4.75 -8.06 -6.67
CA ILE A 134 -3.66 -8.48 -7.59
C ILE A 134 -4.20 -9.35 -8.71
N VAL A 135 -5.27 -10.11 -8.45
CA VAL A 135 -6.02 -10.86 -9.45
C VAL A 135 -7.45 -10.33 -9.57
N THR A 136 -8.10 -10.58 -10.70
CA THR A 136 -9.43 -10.05 -11.01
C THR A 136 -10.57 -10.82 -10.34
N THR A 137 -10.28 -11.99 -9.75
CA THR A 137 -11.25 -12.97 -9.24
C THR A 137 -11.26 -13.06 -7.73
N GLU A 138 -12.38 -13.52 -7.17
CA GLU A 138 -12.51 -14.05 -5.80
C GLU A 138 -12.31 -15.57 -5.88
N THR A 139 -11.10 -16.05 -5.57
CA THR A 139 -10.71 -17.44 -5.83
C THR A 139 -11.58 -18.49 -5.12
N LEU A 140 -12.08 -18.20 -3.91
CA LEU A 140 -12.99 -19.11 -3.20
C LEU A 140 -14.38 -19.16 -3.86
N ASP A 141 -14.88 -18.02 -4.32
CA ASP A 141 -16.20 -17.95 -4.96
C ASP A 141 -16.18 -18.64 -6.34
N GLU A 142 -15.11 -18.47 -7.11
CA GLU A 142 -14.90 -19.20 -8.37
C GLU A 142 -14.82 -20.71 -8.13
N LEU A 143 -14.07 -21.14 -7.10
CA LEU A 143 -13.97 -22.55 -6.74
C LEU A 143 -15.33 -23.14 -6.33
N ALA A 144 -16.13 -22.35 -5.59
CA ALA A 144 -17.48 -22.73 -5.20
C ALA A 144 -18.45 -22.77 -6.39
N ALA A 145 -18.36 -21.81 -7.29
CA ALA A 145 -19.16 -21.79 -8.52
C ALA A 145 -18.86 -23.01 -9.39
N TYR A 146 -17.59 -23.38 -9.53
CA TYR A 146 -17.17 -24.59 -10.21
C TYR A 146 -17.77 -25.86 -9.60
N ALA A 147 -17.88 -25.92 -8.27
CA ALA A 147 -18.52 -27.00 -7.53
C ALA A 147 -20.07 -26.97 -7.58
N GLY A 148 -20.68 -25.97 -8.18
CA GLY A 148 -22.12 -25.74 -8.17
C GLY A 148 -22.68 -25.23 -6.84
N LEU A 149 -21.81 -24.67 -5.98
CA LEU A 149 -22.09 -24.21 -4.61
C LEU A 149 -22.05 -22.68 -4.44
N GLY A 150 -22.00 -21.94 -5.55
CA GLY A 150 -21.83 -20.48 -5.53
C GLY A 150 -22.88 -19.75 -4.72
N GLU A 151 -24.17 -20.10 -4.81
CA GLU A 151 -25.26 -19.47 -4.05
C GLU A 151 -25.12 -19.71 -2.54
N GLU A 152 -24.74 -20.93 -2.12
CA GLU A 152 -24.56 -21.30 -0.72
C GLU A 152 -23.38 -20.53 -0.11
N VAL A 153 -22.25 -20.47 -0.80
CA VAL A 153 -21.05 -19.72 -0.38
C VAL A 153 -21.35 -18.24 -0.30
N ALA A 154 -22.04 -17.66 -1.29
CA ALA A 154 -22.46 -16.26 -1.25
C ALA A 154 -23.39 -15.94 -0.07
N ALA A 155 -24.29 -16.86 0.30
CA ALA A 155 -25.15 -16.69 1.48
C ALA A 155 -24.34 -16.63 2.78
N ILE A 156 -23.31 -17.49 2.94
CA ILE A 156 -22.42 -17.48 4.12
C ILE A 156 -21.60 -16.18 4.15
N THR A 157 -21.10 -15.74 3.00
CA THR A 157 -20.34 -14.48 2.85
C THR A 157 -21.19 -13.29 3.31
N ARG A 158 -22.46 -13.19 2.88
CA ARG A 158 -23.38 -12.14 3.34
C ARG A 158 -23.59 -12.15 4.84
N ARG A 159 -23.79 -13.33 5.45
CA ARG A 159 -23.94 -13.46 6.90
C ARG A 159 -22.70 -13.04 7.67
N SER A 160 -21.53 -13.35 7.17
CA SER A 160 -20.27 -12.89 7.75
C SER A 160 -20.13 -11.36 7.66
N MET A 161 -20.49 -10.77 6.51
CA MET A 161 -20.49 -9.32 6.32
C MET A 161 -21.48 -8.59 7.24
N ASN A 162 -22.59 -9.22 7.58
CA ASN A 162 -23.58 -8.71 8.55
C ASN A 162 -23.14 -8.89 10.02
N GLY A 163 -21.99 -9.53 10.27
CA GLY A 163 -21.51 -9.81 11.63
C GLY A 163 -22.23 -10.96 12.34
N GLU A 164 -23.05 -11.76 11.62
CA GLU A 164 -23.76 -12.92 12.18
C GLU A 164 -22.81 -14.11 12.41
N ILE A 165 -21.73 -14.18 11.67
CA ILE A 165 -20.68 -15.21 11.76
C ILE A 165 -19.33 -14.50 11.71
N ASP A 166 -18.39 -14.89 12.56
CA ASP A 166 -17.02 -14.41 12.50
C ASP A 166 -16.27 -14.93 11.25
N PHE A 167 -15.16 -14.29 10.89
CA PHE A 167 -14.40 -14.66 9.71
C PHE A 167 -13.91 -16.12 9.74
N PRO A 168 -13.29 -16.62 10.85
CA PRO A 168 -12.87 -18.02 10.91
C PRO A 168 -14.02 -19.02 10.78
N GLY A 169 -15.15 -18.75 11.41
CA GLY A 169 -16.36 -19.58 11.31
C GLY A 169 -16.91 -19.60 9.88
N ALA A 170 -17.01 -18.45 9.23
CA ALA A 170 -17.45 -18.34 7.84
C ALA A 170 -16.50 -19.05 6.89
N LEU A 171 -15.17 -18.92 7.08
CA LEU A 171 -14.18 -19.60 6.26
C LEU A 171 -14.30 -21.13 6.39
N ARG A 172 -14.34 -21.66 7.62
CA ARG A 172 -14.52 -23.10 7.87
C ARG A 172 -15.80 -23.64 7.23
N HIS A 173 -16.90 -22.87 7.34
CA HIS A 173 -18.19 -23.28 6.74
C HIS A 173 -18.10 -23.33 5.21
N ARG A 174 -17.58 -22.28 4.56
CA ARG A 174 -17.42 -22.24 3.10
C ARG A 174 -16.47 -23.34 2.59
N VAL A 175 -15.34 -23.55 3.26
CA VAL A 175 -14.40 -24.64 2.92
C VAL A 175 -15.04 -26.00 3.18
N GLY A 176 -15.86 -26.14 4.22
CA GLY A 176 -16.60 -27.37 4.52
C GLY A 176 -17.50 -27.86 3.39
N LEU A 177 -18.11 -26.91 2.66
CA LEU A 177 -18.91 -27.20 1.46
C LEU A 177 -18.10 -27.80 0.31
N LEU A 178 -16.79 -27.51 0.25
CA LEU A 178 -15.90 -28.01 -0.81
C LEU A 178 -15.36 -29.43 -0.52
N ARG A 179 -15.83 -30.10 0.53
CA ARG A 179 -15.40 -31.48 0.85
C ARG A 179 -15.64 -32.42 -0.33
N GLY A 180 -14.59 -33.17 -0.69
CA GLY A 180 -14.63 -34.15 -1.79
C GLY A 180 -14.49 -33.53 -3.18
N LEU A 181 -14.30 -32.21 -3.28
CA LEU A 181 -14.00 -31.55 -4.55
C LEU A 181 -12.64 -32.01 -5.08
N PRO A 182 -12.54 -32.56 -6.32
CA PRO A 182 -11.27 -33.00 -6.87
C PRO A 182 -10.24 -31.85 -6.97
N LEU A 183 -8.96 -32.14 -6.74
CA LEU A 183 -7.89 -31.14 -6.85
C LEU A 183 -7.79 -30.52 -8.25
N ALA A 184 -8.28 -31.20 -9.28
CA ALA A 184 -8.40 -30.62 -10.63
C ALA A 184 -9.24 -29.33 -10.68
N ALA A 185 -10.18 -29.12 -9.75
CA ALA A 185 -10.94 -27.88 -9.64
C ALA A 185 -10.05 -26.69 -9.28
N LEU A 186 -9.03 -26.89 -8.42
CA LEU A 186 -8.05 -25.84 -8.11
C LEU A 186 -7.26 -25.42 -9.35
N GLU A 187 -6.85 -26.39 -10.20
CA GLU A 187 -6.13 -26.10 -11.45
C GLU A 187 -7.01 -25.34 -12.44
N GLN A 188 -8.29 -25.65 -12.51
CA GLN A 188 -9.24 -24.98 -13.41
C GLN A 188 -9.54 -23.58 -12.94
N THR A 189 -9.75 -23.36 -11.63
CA THR A 189 -9.87 -22.03 -11.04
C THR A 189 -8.61 -21.20 -11.30
N TRP A 190 -7.43 -21.80 -11.14
CA TRP A 190 -6.17 -21.13 -11.47
C TRP A 190 -6.07 -20.73 -12.94
N ALA A 191 -6.47 -21.61 -13.85
CA ALA A 191 -6.44 -21.35 -15.29
C ALA A 191 -7.39 -20.20 -15.70
N ALA A 192 -8.47 -19.97 -14.94
CA ALA A 192 -9.42 -18.87 -15.14
C ALA A 192 -8.99 -17.58 -14.42
N THR A 193 -7.99 -17.63 -13.55
CA THR A 193 -7.51 -16.47 -12.79
C THR A 193 -6.66 -15.57 -13.67
N HIS A 194 -7.00 -14.28 -13.72
CA HIS A 194 -6.27 -13.27 -14.48
C HIS A 194 -5.64 -12.23 -13.54
N LEU A 195 -4.47 -11.72 -13.95
CA LEU A 195 -3.84 -10.62 -13.23
C LEU A 195 -4.59 -9.31 -13.44
N MET A 196 -4.67 -8.52 -12.40
CA MET A 196 -5.16 -7.14 -12.48
C MET A 196 -4.22 -6.31 -13.36
N PRO A 197 -4.74 -5.40 -14.21
CA PRO A 197 -3.90 -4.51 -15.02
C PRO A 197 -2.88 -3.76 -14.19
N GLY A 198 -1.60 -3.82 -14.58
CA GLY A 198 -0.49 -3.16 -13.88
C GLY A 198 0.12 -3.97 -12.72
N ALA A 199 -0.42 -5.16 -12.37
CA ALA A 199 0.12 -5.97 -11.28
C ALA A 199 1.58 -6.39 -11.52
N ARG A 200 1.92 -6.73 -12.75
CA ARG A 200 3.27 -7.15 -13.14
C ARG A 200 4.26 -6.00 -13.03
N GLU A 201 3.89 -4.86 -13.58
CA GLU A 201 4.70 -3.64 -13.52
C GLU A 201 4.89 -3.17 -12.07
N LEU A 202 3.85 -3.18 -11.25
CA LEU A 202 3.91 -2.79 -9.84
C LEU A 202 4.97 -3.61 -9.09
N VAL A 203 4.83 -4.93 -9.11
CA VAL A 203 5.71 -5.82 -8.35
C VAL A 203 7.14 -5.77 -8.90
N ALA A 204 7.31 -5.88 -10.22
CA ALA A 204 8.63 -5.89 -10.86
C ALA A 204 9.37 -4.57 -10.64
N THR A 205 8.70 -3.42 -10.79
CA THR A 205 9.33 -2.10 -10.61
C THR A 205 9.72 -1.88 -9.16
N MET A 206 8.84 -2.13 -8.19
CA MET A 206 9.18 -1.96 -6.78
C MET A 206 10.36 -2.85 -6.37
N ARG A 207 10.40 -4.11 -6.83
CA ARG A 207 11.53 -5.02 -6.61
C ARG A 207 12.83 -4.50 -7.23
N ALA A 208 12.80 -4.05 -8.47
CA ALA A 208 13.97 -3.50 -9.16
C ALA A 208 14.55 -2.28 -8.42
N HIS A 209 13.73 -1.57 -7.68
CA HIS A 209 14.15 -0.44 -6.83
C HIS A 209 14.40 -0.83 -5.36
N GLY A 210 14.56 -2.11 -5.07
CA GLY A 210 15.00 -2.61 -3.76
C GLY A 210 13.89 -2.73 -2.70
N ALA A 211 12.61 -2.67 -3.09
CA ALA A 211 11.52 -2.89 -2.15
C ALA A 211 11.30 -4.39 -1.89
N THR A 212 11.01 -4.74 -0.65
CA THR A 212 10.45 -6.05 -0.29
C THR A 212 8.98 -6.09 -0.70
N THR A 213 8.52 -7.23 -1.25
CA THR A 213 7.14 -7.39 -1.71
C THR A 213 6.50 -8.63 -1.08
N ALA A 214 5.28 -8.48 -0.56
CA ALA A 214 4.53 -9.52 0.09
C ALA A 214 3.07 -9.57 -0.39
N LEU A 215 2.58 -10.77 -0.66
CA LEU A 215 1.20 -11.09 -1.00
C LEU A 215 0.54 -11.72 0.22
N VAL A 216 -0.49 -11.08 0.80
CA VAL A 216 -1.12 -11.55 2.04
C VAL A 216 -2.63 -11.60 1.86
N SER A 217 -3.19 -12.79 1.77
CA SER A 217 -4.59 -13.01 1.43
C SER A 217 -5.34 -13.85 2.48
N GLY A 218 -6.61 -13.53 2.67
CA GLY A 218 -7.57 -14.41 3.37
C GLY A 218 -7.95 -15.68 2.57
N GLY A 219 -7.54 -15.75 1.29
CA GLY A 219 -7.69 -16.91 0.42
C GLY A 219 -6.70 -18.04 0.74
N PHE A 220 -6.18 -18.71 -0.30
CA PHE A 220 -5.46 -19.97 -0.09
C PHE A 220 -4.04 -19.98 -0.68
N THR A 221 -3.13 -20.69 0.02
CA THR A 221 -1.71 -20.84 -0.34
C THR A 221 -1.52 -21.45 -1.72
N TYR A 222 -2.46 -22.27 -2.18
CA TYR A 222 -2.47 -22.82 -3.54
C TYR A 222 -2.40 -21.72 -4.61
N PHE A 223 -3.21 -20.64 -4.46
CA PHE A 223 -3.26 -19.52 -5.39
C PHE A 223 -2.18 -18.49 -5.11
N THR A 224 -2.00 -18.07 -3.83
CA THR A 224 -0.98 -17.06 -3.51
C THR A 224 0.43 -17.52 -3.86
N GLY A 225 0.75 -18.82 -3.73
CA GLY A 225 2.04 -19.37 -4.12
C GLY A 225 2.29 -19.27 -5.64
N ARG A 226 1.27 -19.54 -6.46
CA ARG A 226 1.35 -19.42 -7.93
C ARG A 226 1.44 -17.97 -8.38
N VAL A 227 0.62 -17.09 -7.82
CA VAL A 227 0.69 -15.65 -8.09
C VAL A 227 2.04 -15.08 -7.68
N ALA A 228 2.53 -15.45 -6.50
CA ALA A 228 3.83 -15.01 -6.00
C ALA A 228 4.97 -15.46 -6.91
N ALA A 229 4.95 -16.70 -7.36
CA ALA A 229 5.95 -17.21 -8.32
C ALA A 229 5.87 -16.50 -9.68
N LEU A 230 4.65 -16.26 -10.19
CA LEU A 230 4.41 -15.63 -11.48
C LEU A 230 4.86 -14.16 -11.52
N LEU A 231 4.62 -13.40 -10.44
CA LEU A 231 4.94 -11.98 -10.32
C LEU A 231 6.30 -11.74 -9.63
N GLY A 232 6.82 -12.76 -8.94
CA GLY A 232 8.07 -12.70 -8.22
C GLY A 232 7.96 -12.02 -6.86
N PHE A 233 6.86 -12.10 -6.14
CA PHE A 233 6.81 -11.64 -4.76
C PHE A 233 7.87 -12.34 -3.90
N HIS A 234 8.45 -11.63 -2.94
CA HIS A 234 9.43 -12.21 -2.01
C HIS A 234 8.77 -13.10 -0.96
N HIS A 235 7.56 -12.74 -0.55
CA HIS A 235 6.79 -13.46 0.47
C HIS A 235 5.34 -13.64 0.02
N HIS A 236 4.73 -14.74 0.43
CA HIS A 236 3.28 -14.89 0.39
C HIS A 236 2.76 -15.57 1.64
N ARG A 237 1.55 -15.20 2.09
CA ARG A 237 0.85 -15.77 3.23
C ARG A 237 -0.63 -15.90 2.91
N ALA A 238 -1.21 -17.05 3.24
CA ALA A 238 -2.64 -17.30 3.08
C ALA A 238 -3.04 -18.51 3.92
N ASN A 239 -4.34 -18.84 3.96
CA ASN A 239 -4.82 -20.07 4.56
C ASN A 239 -4.46 -21.29 3.72
N THR A 240 -4.44 -22.47 4.31
CA THR A 240 -4.11 -23.71 3.61
C THR A 240 -5.33 -24.61 3.52
N LEU A 241 -5.74 -24.96 2.29
CA LEU A 241 -6.70 -26.03 2.08
C LEU A 241 -6.03 -27.37 2.36
N LEU A 242 -6.70 -28.23 3.13
CA LEU A 242 -6.21 -29.58 3.38
C LEU A 242 -6.86 -30.55 2.38
N ASP A 243 -6.04 -31.47 1.87
CA ASP A 243 -6.44 -32.48 0.88
C ASP A 243 -5.87 -33.86 1.24
N ASP A 244 -6.32 -34.91 0.54
CA ASP A 244 -5.84 -36.29 0.67
C ASP A 244 -4.96 -36.73 -0.52
N GLY A 245 -4.56 -35.80 -1.37
CA GLY A 245 -3.82 -36.02 -2.60
C GLY A 245 -4.72 -36.27 -3.84
N ALA A 246 -6.04 -36.38 -3.67
CA ALA A 246 -7.03 -36.53 -4.74
C ALA A 246 -8.13 -35.46 -4.68
N ALA A 247 -8.60 -35.17 -3.47
CA ALA A 247 -9.72 -34.27 -3.23
C ALA A 247 -9.51 -33.43 -1.95
N LEU A 248 -10.23 -32.30 -1.87
CA LEU A 248 -10.26 -31.44 -0.68
C LEU A 248 -10.95 -32.16 0.48
N LEU A 249 -10.36 -32.07 1.67
CA LEU A 249 -10.94 -32.60 2.91
C LEU A 249 -12.10 -31.74 3.46
N GLY A 250 -12.35 -30.56 2.89
CA GLY A 250 -13.33 -29.60 3.42
C GLY A 250 -12.88 -28.98 4.75
N THR A 251 -11.56 -28.93 4.98
CA THR A 251 -10.96 -28.34 6.19
C THR A 251 -9.84 -27.41 5.80
N VAL A 252 -9.61 -26.42 6.66
CA VAL A 252 -8.54 -25.42 6.51
C VAL A 252 -7.48 -25.66 7.59
N GLY A 253 -6.22 -25.44 7.24
CA GLY A 253 -5.10 -25.53 8.19
C GLY A 253 -5.15 -24.43 9.23
N GLU A 254 -4.67 -24.72 10.44
CA GLU A 254 -4.57 -23.74 11.54
C GLU A 254 -3.14 -23.25 11.70
N PRO A 255 -2.91 -21.99 12.16
CA PRO A 255 -3.93 -21.00 12.49
C PRO A 255 -4.54 -20.36 11.24
N ILE A 256 -5.83 -19.98 11.32
CA ILE A 256 -6.50 -19.23 10.25
C ILE A 256 -5.93 -17.82 10.20
N LEU A 257 -5.55 -17.41 9.00
CA LEU A 257 -5.12 -16.06 8.68
C LEU A 257 -6.35 -15.18 8.47
N ASP A 258 -6.61 -14.29 9.41
CA ASP A 258 -7.72 -13.33 9.40
C ASP A 258 -7.24 -11.90 9.05
N ARG A 259 -8.13 -10.92 9.28
CA ARG A 259 -7.83 -9.50 9.05
C ARG A 259 -6.62 -8.99 9.86
N ASP A 260 -6.45 -9.48 11.10
CA ASP A 260 -5.38 -9.00 11.98
C ASP A 260 -4.03 -9.54 11.52
N ALA A 261 -4.02 -10.68 10.84
CA ALA A 261 -2.81 -11.26 10.25
C ALA A 261 -2.21 -10.41 9.11
N LYS A 262 -3.04 -9.65 8.35
CA LYS A 262 -2.53 -8.72 7.33
C LYS A 262 -1.76 -7.56 7.96
N LEU A 263 -2.30 -6.98 9.03
CA LEU A 263 -1.61 -5.94 9.80
C LEU A 263 -0.34 -6.48 10.47
N ALA A 264 -0.41 -7.68 11.08
CA ALA A 264 0.75 -8.33 11.68
C ALA A 264 1.85 -8.58 10.65
N ALA A 265 1.50 -9.07 9.45
CA ALA A 265 2.44 -9.28 8.36
C ALA A 265 3.14 -7.97 7.94
N LEU A 266 2.42 -6.85 7.86
CA LEU A 266 3.01 -5.54 7.57
C LEU A 266 4.04 -5.16 8.63
N HIS A 267 3.70 -5.26 9.92
CA HIS A 267 4.60 -4.91 11.02
C HIS A 267 5.83 -5.83 11.07
N GLU A 268 5.64 -7.14 10.95
CA GLU A 268 6.73 -8.12 10.96
C GLU A 268 7.72 -7.90 9.81
N LEU A 269 7.21 -7.72 8.58
CA LEU A 269 8.04 -7.52 7.40
C LEU A 269 8.76 -6.16 7.43
N ALA A 270 8.09 -5.11 7.92
CA ALA A 270 8.72 -3.82 8.12
C ALA A 270 9.87 -3.95 9.14
N ALA A 271 9.63 -4.55 10.30
CA ALA A 271 10.64 -4.75 11.32
C ALA A 271 11.83 -5.60 10.84
N ALA A 272 11.55 -6.69 10.12
CA ALA A 272 12.58 -7.57 9.54
C ALA A 272 13.47 -6.84 8.51
N GLY A 273 12.91 -5.86 7.79
CA GLY A 273 13.64 -5.00 6.84
C GLY A 273 14.32 -3.78 7.48
N GLY A 274 14.23 -3.59 8.80
CA GLY A 274 14.69 -2.37 9.46
C GLY A 274 13.90 -1.13 9.02
N LEU A 275 12.62 -1.31 8.69
CA LEU A 275 11.68 -0.31 8.22
C LEU A 275 10.63 -0.01 9.29
N THR A 276 9.88 1.04 9.06
CA THR A 276 8.67 1.37 9.81
C THR A 276 7.44 1.21 8.91
N PRO A 277 6.22 1.14 9.44
CA PRO A 277 5.01 1.16 8.63
C PRO A 277 4.90 2.35 7.67
N SER A 278 5.53 3.49 7.99
CA SER A 278 5.58 4.67 7.10
C SER A 278 6.35 4.42 5.80
N ASP A 279 7.21 3.40 5.76
CA ASP A 279 7.96 2.98 4.57
C ASP A 279 7.20 1.95 3.72
N ALA A 280 5.99 1.58 4.15
CA ALA A 280 5.17 0.58 3.47
C ALA A 280 4.12 1.22 2.55
N LEU A 281 3.87 0.55 1.43
CA LEU A 281 2.69 0.64 0.59
C LEU A 281 1.81 -0.57 0.92
N ALA A 282 0.55 -0.34 1.29
CA ALA A 282 -0.46 -1.37 1.47
C ALA A 282 -1.60 -1.16 0.48
N VAL A 283 -2.09 -2.22 -0.16
CA VAL A 283 -3.19 -2.16 -1.12
C VAL A 283 -4.15 -3.32 -0.92
N GLY A 284 -5.45 -3.04 -0.99
CA GLY A 284 -6.53 -4.00 -0.89
C GLY A 284 -7.88 -3.37 -1.24
N ASP A 285 -8.92 -4.20 -1.38
CA ASP A 285 -10.29 -3.80 -1.75
C ASP A 285 -11.32 -4.01 -0.63
N GLY A 286 -10.99 -4.87 0.35
CA GLY A 286 -11.91 -5.37 1.35
C GLY A 286 -11.76 -4.77 2.75
N ALA A 287 -12.80 -4.94 3.59
CA ALA A 287 -12.79 -4.46 4.98
C ALA A 287 -11.70 -5.14 5.84
N ASN A 288 -11.25 -6.33 5.44
CA ASN A 288 -10.13 -7.05 6.04
C ASN A 288 -8.78 -6.37 5.80
N ASP A 289 -8.69 -5.42 4.85
CA ASP A 289 -7.48 -4.68 4.51
C ASP A 289 -7.34 -3.37 5.27
N LEU A 290 -8.45 -2.83 5.81
CA LEU A 290 -8.50 -1.50 6.41
C LEU A 290 -7.42 -1.28 7.47
N ALA A 291 -7.15 -2.28 8.32
CA ALA A 291 -6.15 -2.15 9.38
C ALA A 291 -4.73 -1.95 8.80
N MET A 292 -4.34 -2.73 7.78
CA MET A 292 -3.04 -2.57 7.13
C MET A 292 -2.97 -1.30 6.27
N ILE A 293 -4.08 -0.93 5.58
CA ILE A 293 -4.18 0.30 4.78
C ILE A 293 -3.97 1.53 5.68
N ARG A 294 -4.61 1.58 6.85
CA ARG A 294 -4.46 2.69 7.80
C ARG A 294 -3.07 2.78 8.44
N ALA A 295 -2.40 1.64 8.65
CA ALA A 295 -1.09 1.60 9.26
C ALA A 295 0.05 1.96 8.31
N ALA A 296 -0.13 1.74 7.01
CA ALA A 296 0.89 1.98 6.00
C ALA A 296 1.10 3.48 5.73
N GLY A 297 2.34 3.86 5.42
CA GLY A 297 2.65 5.23 4.98
C GLY A 297 2.03 5.63 3.64
N LEU A 298 1.63 4.65 2.82
CA LEU A 298 0.78 4.81 1.64
C LEU A 298 -0.20 3.64 1.61
N GLY A 299 -1.38 3.83 2.19
CA GLY A 299 -2.44 2.84 2.19
C GLY A 299 -3.48 3.17 1.13
N VAL A 300 -3.76 2.22 0.25
CA VAL A 300 -4.59 2.41 -0.94
C VAL A 300 -5.77 1.46 -0.94
N ALA A 301 -6.98 2.03 -0.99
CA ALA A 301 -8.21 1.33 -1.32
C ALA A 301 -8.32 1.25 -2.86
N TYR A 302 -8.17 0.04 -3.41
CA TYR A 302 -8.13 -0.19 -4.85
C TYR A 302 -9.43 -0.82 -5.34
N HIS A 303 -10.18 -0.10 -6.20
CA HIS A 303 -11.52 -0.51 -6.67
C HIS A 303 -12.40 -1.05 -5.53
N ALA A 304 -12.27 -0.41 -4.37
CA ALA A 304 -12.69 -0.97 -3.10
C ALA A 304 -14.21 -0.89 -2.90
N LYS A 305 -14.72 -1.79 -2.07
CA LYS A 305 -16.10 -1.77 -1.61
C LYS A 305 -16.41 -0.43 -0.92
N PRO A 306 -17.66 0.10 -1.02
CA PRO A 306 -18.00 1.45 -0.55
C PRO A 306 -17.58 1.75 0.89
N ILE A 307 -17.69 0.77 1.79
CA ILE A 307 -17.29 0.92 3.20
C ILE A 307 -15.78 1.14 3.35
N VAL A 308 -14.97 0.50 2.52
CA VAL A 308 -13.50 0.65 2.52
C VAL A 308 -13.11 1.98 1.87
N ALA A 309 -13.73 2.30 0.76
CA ALA A 309 -13.53 3.57 0.06
C ALA A 309 -13.85 4.78 0.95
N ALA A 310 -14.88 4.69 1.80
CA ALA A 310 -15.26 5.78 2.73
C ALA A 310 -14.22 6.01 3.84
N GLU A 311 -13.45 4.99 4.22
CA GLU A 311 -12.53 5.05 5.35
C GLU A 311 -11.05 5.20 4.94
N ALA A 312 -10.71 4.96 3.69
CA ALA A 312 -9.36 5.10 3.17
C ALA A 312 -9.07 6.54 2.75
N SER A 313 -7.87 7.01 3.09
CA SER A 313 -7.39 8.33 2.69
C SER A 313 -6.99 8.41 1.21
N VAL A 314 -6.58 7.30 0.63
CA VAL A 314 -6.22 7.18 -0.80
C VAL A 314 -7.07 6.11 -1.46
N ARG A 315 -7.69 6.48 -2.59
CA ARG A 315 -8.54 5.61 -3.39
C ARG A 315 -8.10 5.63 -4.84
N ILE A 316 -8.16 4.47 -5.48
CA ILE A 316 -8.04 4.30 -6.93
C ILE A 316 -9.34 3.68 -7.42
N GLU A 317 -10.07 4.43 -8.25
CA GLU A 317 -11.40 4.06 -8.76
C GLU A 317 -11.42 3.85 -10.27
N HIS A 318 -10.48 4.45 -10.99
CA HIS A 318 -10.46 4.46 -12.45
C HIS A 318 -9.24 3.75 -13.04
N ALA A 319 -8.05 3.99 -12.46
CA ALA A 319 -6.79 3.48 -12.99
C ALA A 319 -6.48 2.05 -12.52
N GLY A 320 -5.57 1.37 -13.23
CA GLY A 320 -5.01 0.07 -12.82
C GLY A 320 -3.90 0.22 -11.77
N LEU A 321 -3.27 -0.91 -11.40
CA LEU A 321 -2.24 -0.95 -10.35
C LEU A 321 -0.96 -0.15 -10.67
N ARG A 322 -0.75 0.27 -11.93
CA ARG A 322 0.30 1.23 -12.30
C ARG A 322 0.17 2.56 -11.54
N ALA A 323 -1.05 2.93 -11.14
CA ALA A 323 -1.31 4.11 -10.32
C ALA A 323 -0.43 4.16 -9.07
N LEU A 324 -0.20 3.00 -8.44
CA LEU A 324 0.59 2.88 -7.23
C LEU A 324 2.07 3.23 -7.44
N LEU A 325 2.57 3.11 -8.66
CA LEU A 325 3.92 3.54 -9.04
C LEU A 325 3.95 5.06 -9.28
N PHE A 326 2.97 5.60 -10.00
CA PHE A 326 2.88 7.03 -10.24
C PHE A 326 2.76 7.84 -8.95
N MET A 327 1.94 7.38 -7.99
CA MET A 327 1.84 8.00 -6.67
C MET A 327 3.17 8.03 -5.92
N GLN A 328 4.08 7.12 -6.20
CA GLN A 328 5.43 7.09 -5.66
C GLN A 328 6.43 7.93 -6.48
N GLY A 329 5.99 8.60 -7.54
CA GLY A 329 6.82 9.45 -8.41
C GLY A 329 7.71 8.66 -9.36
N TYR A 330 7.35 7.43 -9.71
CA TYR A 330 8.02 6.69 -10.78
C TYR A 330 7.46 7.14 -12.13
N PRO A 331 8.27 7.63 -13.08
CA PRO A 331 7.82 7.83 -14.46
C PRO A 331 7.65 6.47 -15.16
N ALA A 332 6.73 6.39 -16.12
CA ALA A 332 6.49 5.15 -16.88
C ALA A 332 7.76 4.59 -17.55
N SER A 333 8.70 5.45 -17.92
CA SER A 333 10.01 5.06 -18.49
C SER A 333 10.90 4.26 -17.52
N SER A 334 10.58 4.26 -16.20
CA SER A 334 11.29 3.49 -15.19
C SER A 334 10.59 2.18 -14.82
N PHE A 335 9.43 1.89 -15.43
CA PHE A 335 8.70 0.66 -15.15
C PHE A 335 9.41 -0.56 -15.70
N VAL A 336 9.33 -1.66 -14.96
CA VAL A 336 9.90 -2.96 -15.33
C VAL A 336 8.75 -3.97 -15.44
N GLY A 337 8.88 -4.94 -16.33
CA GLY A 337 7.87 -5.98 -16.51
C GLY A 337 6.69 -5.60 -17.41
N THR A 338 6.88 -4.52 -18.20
CA THR A 338 5.92 -4.09 -19.24
C THR A 338 5.89 -5.06 -20.41
#